data_a71e1e7e21bac7c5ac24cddbba33b9cb
#
_entry.id   a71e1e7e21bac7c5ac24cddbba33b9cb
#
_cell.length_a   1.000
_cell.length_b   1.000
_cell.length_c   1.000
_cell.angle_alpha   90.00
_cell.angle_beta   90.00
_cell.angle_gamma   90.00
#
_symmetry.space_group_name_H-M   'P 1'
#
loop_
_entity.id
_entity.type
_entity.pdbx_description
1 polymer ?
#
loop_
_entity_poly.entity_id
_entity_poly.type
_entity_poly.pdbx_seq_one_letter_code
_entity_poly.pdbx_strand_id
1 'polypeptide(L)'
;DMKFILNESVLARDNFYIIKPKIDKYLMFALLNNYYTYYQLEKNGKTYGAGLLKLQRYDIENLMFPNLDEFNEEEVEQLILASRNLSKYGDESEIQTISKIISNHSAVEYSSIVESLDRIKELRLKGEK
;
A
#
# COMPACT_ATOMS: atom_id res chain seq x y z
N ASP A 1 -12.07 -3.33 -0.88
CA ASP A 1 -10.61 -3.38 -0.75
C ASP A 1 -9.98 -2.04 -1.05
N MET A 2 -8.94 -1.73 -0.28
CA MET A 2 -8.19 -0.50 -0.43
C MET A 2 -7.15 -0.63 -1.53
N LYS A 3 -7.06 0.38 -2.40
CA LYS A 3 -6.04 0.44 -3.45
C LYS A 3 -5.63 1.87 -3.69
N PHE A 4 -4.37 2.05 -4.03
CA PHE A 4 -3.91 3.27 -4.64
C PHE A 4 -3.93 3.09 -6.16
N ILE A 5 -4.33 4.11 -6.86
CA ILE A 5 -4.45 4.10 -8.32
C ILE A 5 -3.46 5.13 -8.88
N LEU A 6 -2.71 4.73 -9.90
CA LEU A 6 -1.87 5.65 -10.63
C LEU A 6 -2.76 6.47 -11.56
N ASN A 7 -2.88 7.76 -11.27
CA ASN A 7 -3.66 8.67 -12.08
C ASN A 7 -2.73 9.40 -13.06
N GLU A 8 -2.87 9.09 -14.33
CA GLU A 8 -2.14 9.77 -15.40
C GLU A 8 -2.92 10.94 -16.00
N SER A 9 -4.16 11.14 -15.56
CA SER A 9 -4.97 12.27 -15.92
C SER A 9 -4.73 13.44 -14.95
N VAL A 10 -4.97 14.68 -15.42
CA VAL A 10 -4.75 15.88 -14.62
C VAL A 10 -5.91 16.24 -13.71
N LEU A 11 -7.04 15.53 -13.78
CA LEU A 11 -8.26 15.88 -13.05
C LEU A 11 -8.52 14.90 -11.91
N ALA A 12 -8.61 15.41 -10.68
CA ALA A 12 -9.09 14.68 -9.53
C ALA A 12 -10.23 15.45 -8.88
N ARG A 13 -11.22 14.72 -8.36
CA ARG A 13 -12.37 15.30 -7.66
C ARG A 13 -12.13 15.32 -6.14
N ASP A 14 -12.99 16.06 -5.42
CA ASP A 14 -12.84 16.35 -3.99
C ASP A 14 -12.69 15.13 -3.07
N ASN A 15 -13.14 13.95 -3.49
CA ASN A 15 -13.05 12.73 -2.68
C ASN A 15 -11.73 11.98 -2.85
N PHE A 16 -10.77 12.52 -3.60
CA PHE A 16 -9.49 11.90 -3.87
C PHE A 16 -8.35 12.74 -3.32
N TYR A 17 -7.34 12.07 -2.78
CA TYR A 17 -6.09 12.72 -2.41
C TYR A 17 -5.09 12.54 -3.55
N ILE A 18 -4.40 13.62 -3.89
CA ILE A 18 -3.34 13.60 -4.90
C ILE A 18 -2.00 13.48 -4.19
N ILE A 19 -1.22 12.47 -4.58
CA ILE A 19 0.14 12.29 -4.11
C ILE A 19 1.08 12.64 -5.26
N LYS A 20 1.96 13.62 -5.02
CA LYS A 20 2.99 14.03 -5.97
C LYS A 20 4.32 13.43 -5.53
N PRO A 21 4.78 12.34 -6.15
CA PRO A 21 6.00 11.67 -5.69
C PRO A 21 7.24 12.48 -6.02
N LYS A 22 8.24 12.40 -5.15
CA LYS A 22 9.59 12.96 -5.38
C LYS A 22 10.54 11.89 -5.92
N ILE A 23 10.06 10.67 -6.09
CA ILE A 23 10.78 9.53 -6.66
C ILE A 23 10.05 9.05 -7.89
N ASP A 24 10.56 8.03 -8.57
CA ASP A 24 9.89 7.42 -9.71
C ASP A 24 8.43 7.07 -9.34
N LYS A 25 7.50 7.42 -10.21
CA LYS A 25 6.05 7.23 -9.95
C LYS A 25 5.67 5.76 -9.76
N TYR A 26 6.29 4.84 -10.47
CA TYR A 26 6.01 3.41 -10.33
C TYR A 26 6.59 2.86 -9.04
N LEU A 27 7.75 3.38 -8.62
CA LEU A 27 8.33 3.00 -7.36
C LEU A 27 7.45 3.48 -6.19
N MET A 28 6.95 4.72 -6.25
CA MET A 28 5.98 5.20 -5.26
C MET A 28 4.70 4.36 -5.29
N PHE A 29 4.23 3.99 -6.47
CA PHE A 29 3.05 3.14 -6.61
C PHE A 29 3.24 1.79 -5.93
N ALA A 30 4.44 1.19 -6.05
CA ALA A 30 4.78 -0.04 -5.34
C ALA A 30 4.77 0.15 -3.82
N LEU A 31 5.38 1.25 -3.34
CA LEU A 31 5.41 1.55 -1.90
C LEU A 31 4.01 1.76 -1.32
N LEU A 32 3.06 2.24 -2.11
CA LEU A 32 1.68 2.44 -1.67
C LEU A 32 0.83 1.17 -1.78
N ASN A 33 1.14 0.28 -2.71
CA ASN A 33 0.33 -0.91 -3.00
C ASN A 33 1.03 -2.19 -2.58
N ASN A 34 1.09 -2.41 -1.28
CA ASN A 34 1.62 -3.62 -0.69
C ASN A 34 0.97 -3.85 0.67
N TYR A 35 1.12 -5.06 1.21
CA TYR A 35 0.47 -5.45 2.45
C TYR A 35 0.99 -4.69 3.67
N TYR A 36 2.24 -4.23 3.67
CA TYR A 36 2.81 -3.44 4.77
C TYR A 36 2.14 -2.07 4.86
N THR A 37 1.96 -1.41 3.72
CA THR A 37 1.26 -0.14 3.64
C THR A 37 -0.22 -0.31 3.99
N TYR A 38 -0.87 -1.32 3.44
CA TYR A 38 -2.28 -1.60 3.72
C TYR A 38 -2.52 -1.88 5.21
N TYR A 39 -1.61 -2.59 5.86
CA TYR A 39 -1.71 -2.82 7.30
C TYR A 39 -1.64 -1.53 8.11
N GLN A 40 -0.70 -0.63 7.77
CA GLN A 40 -0.60 0.66 8.43
C GLN A 40 -1.89 1.47 8.30
N LEU A 41 -2.48 1.49 7.12
CA LEU A 41 -3.72 2.22 6.87
C LEU A 41 -4.92 1.60 7.60
N GLU A 42 -5.02 0.28 7.63
CA GLU A 42 -6.05 -0.41 8.40
C GLU A 42 -5.92 -0.16 9.91
N LYS A 43 -4.68 -0.15 10.40
CA LYS A 43 -4.39 0.08 11.83
C LYS A 43 -4.70 1.51 12.25
N ASN A 44 -4.32 2.48 11.44
CA ASN A 44 -4.37 3.91 11.79
C ASN A 44 -5.65 4.60 11.34
N GLY A 45 -6.32 4.09 10.31
CA GLY A 45 -7.58 4.64 9.83
C GLY A 45 -8.70 4.47 10.85
N LYS A 46 -9.66 5.38 10.83
CA LYS A 46 -10.81 5.33 11.71
C LYS A 46 -11.91 4.45 11.16
N THR A 47 -12.55 3.68 12.02
CA THR A 47 -13.69 2.84 11.66
C THR A 47 -14.97 3.56 12.02
N TYR A 48 -15.88 3.62 11.05
CA TYR A 48 -17.23 4.14 11.23
C TYR A 48 -18.25 3.01 11.10
N GLY A 49 -19.52 3.28 11.37
CA GLY A 49 -20.57 2.29 11.36
C GLY A 49 -20.52 1.31 10.19
N ALA A 50 -20.93 0.06 10.41
CA ALA A 50 -20.89 -1.05 9.46
C ALA A 50 -19.46 -1.43 8.99
N GLY A 51 -18.45 -1.13 9.79
CA GLY A 51 -17.07 -1.50 9.49
C GLY A 51 -16.41 -0.70 8.37
N LEU A 52 -16.96 0.47 8.06
CA LEU A 52 -16.38 1.33 7.04
C LEU A 52 -15.07 1.95 7.53
N LEU A 53 -14.00 1.77 6.77
CA LEU A 53 -12.71 2.40 7.05
C LEU A 53 -12.67 3.78 6.40
N LYS A 54 -12.39 4.80 7.21
CA LYS A 54 -12.18 6.16 6.72
C LYS A 54 -10.72 6.56 6.94
N LEU A 55 -10.07 6.97 5.88
CA LEU A 55 -8.70 7.49 5.91
C LEU A 55 -8.73 9.00 5.88
N GLN A 56 -7.93 9.60 6.74
CA GLN A 56 -7.65 11.01 6.74
C GLN A 56 -6.34 11.29 5.99
N ARG A 57 -6.14 12.53 5.59
CA ARG A 57 -4.91 12.91 4.91
C ARG A 57 -3.67 12.57 5.73
N TYR A 58 -3.72 12.80 7.05
CA TYR A 58 -2.58 12.51 7.92
C TYR A 58 -2.28 11.00 8.01
N ASP A 59 -3.24 10.13 7.78
CA ASP A 59 -2.99 8.67 7.74
C ASP A 59 -2.05 8.32 6.58
N ILE A 60 -2.19 9.02 5.47
CA ILE A 60 -1.32 8.83 4.30
C ILE A 60 0.03 9.52 4.53
N GLU A 61 0.02 10.73 5.07
CA GLU A 61 1.26 11.49 5.34
C GLU A 61 2.16 10.81 6.37
N ASN A 62 1.58 10.05 7.29
CA ASN A 62 2.32 9.33 8.33
C ASN A 62 2.72 7.91 7.94
N LEU A 63 2.49 7.48 6.71
CA LEU A 63 2.95 6.17 6.24
C LEU A 63 4.46 6.06 6.35
N MET A 64 4.91 4.92 6.85
CA MET A 64 6.33 4.61 6.94
C MET A 64 6.70 3.63 5.83
N PHE A 65 7.78 3.93 5.13
CA PHE A 65 8.31 3.11 4.05
C PHE A 65 9.72 2.63 4.40
N PRO A 66 10.14 1.48 3.85
CA PRO A 66 11.52 1.06 4.00
C PRO A 66 12.46 2.05 3.31
N ASN A 67 13.70 2.10 3.77
CA ASN A 67 14.71 2.95 3.15
C ASN A 67 15.11 2.37 1.78
N LEU A 68 14.75 3.07 0.70
CA LEU A 68 15.01 2.62 -0.66
C LEU A 68 16.49 2.49 -0.99
N ASP A 69 17.36 3.22 -0.27
CA ASP A 69 18.81 3.12 -0.49
C ASP A 69 19.37 1.75 -0.10
N GLU A 70 18.63 0.98 0.70
CA GLU A 70 19.01 -0.38 1.08
C GLU A 70 18.62 -1.44 0.05
N PHE A 71 17.79 -1.07 -0.94
CA PHE A 71 17.37 -1.98 -1.99
C PHE A 71 18.46 -2.06 -3.07
N ASN A 72 18.71 -3.27 -3.58
CA ASN A 72 19.61 -3.41 -4.71
C ASN A 72 18.90 -3.06 -6.03
N GLU A 73 19.67 -2.92 -7.11
CA GLU A 73 19.15 -2.53 -8.42
C GLU A 73 18.11 -3.51 -8.95
N GLU A 74 18.33 -4.80 -8.75
CA GLU A 74 17.39 -5.85 -9.19
C GLU A 74 16.04 -5.71 -8.46
N GLU A 75 16.06 -5.47 -7.16
CA GLU A 75 14.84 -5.27 -6.38
C GLU A 75 14.07 -4.03 -6.86
N VAL A 76 14.76 -2.93 -7.12
CA VAL A 76 14.14 -1.71 -7.63
C VAL A 76 13.51 -1.96 -9.00
N GLU A 77 14.20 -2.64 -9.90
CA GLU A 77 13.67 -2.99 -11.21
C GLU A 77 12.42 -3.89 -11.11
N GLN A 78 12.45 -4.86 -10.22
CA GLN A 78 11.31 -5.75 -9.98
C GLN A 78 10.12 -5.01 -9.40
N LEU A 79 10.34 -4.07 -8.48
CA LEU A 79 9.27 -3.22 -7.94
C LEU A 79 8.62 -2.38 -9.04
N ILE A 80 9.42 -1.79 -9.91
CA ILE A 80 8.92 -0.97 -11.02
C ILE A 80 8.14 -1.83 -12.02
N LEU A 81 8.65 -3.01 -12.37
CA LEU A 81 7.98 -3.92 -13.30
C LEU A 81 6.64 -4.40 -12.72
N ALA A 82 6.62 -4.82 -11.47
CA ALA A 82 5.41 -5.26 -10.80
C ALA A 82 4.37 -4.12 -10.73
N SER A 83 4.82 -2.91 -10.45
CA SER A 83 3.96 -1.72 -10.42
C SER A 83 3.33 -1.42 -11.79
N ARG A 84 4.12 -1.53 -12.85
CA ARG A 84 3.62 -1.33 -14.21
C ARG A 84 2.55 -2.36 -14.56
N ASN A 85 2.78 -3.61 -14.24
CA ASN A 85 1.83 -4.68 -14.48
C ASN A 85 0.55 -4.49 -13.66
N LEU A 86 0.68 -4.11 -12.41
CA LEU A 86 -0.46 -3.82 -11.55
C LEU A 86 -1.28 -2.65 -12.10
N SER A 87 -0.62 -1.57 -12.49
CA SER A 87 -1.26 -0.38 -13.03
C SER A 87 -1.92 -0.65 -14.38
N LYS A 88 -1.24 -1.36 -15.28
CA LYS A 88 -1.71 -1.55 -16.64
C LYS A 88 -2.78 -2.64 -16.76
N TYR A 89 -2.63 -3.73 -16.02
CA TYR A 89 -3.49 -4.90 -16.15
C TYR A 89 -4.40 -5.16 -14.94
N GLY A 90 -4.22 -4.42 -13.86
CA GLY A 90 -4.95 -4.66 -12.61
C GLY A 90 -4.62 -6.01 -11.98
N ASP A 91 -3.44 -6.55 -12.24
CA ASP A 91 -3.03 -7.87 -11.73
C ASP A 91 -2.66 -7.78 -10.26
N GLU A 92 -3.60 -8.16 -9.40
CA GLU A 92 -3.44 -8.10 -7.94
C GLU A 92 -2.37 -9.05 -7.40
N SER A 93 -1.97 -10.07 -8.16
CA SER A 93 -0.86 -10.94 -7.77
C SER A 93 0.45 -10.16 -7.65
N GLU A 94 0.57 -9.05 -8.34
CA GLU A 94 1.73 -8.17 -8.26
C GLU A 94 1.86 -7.50 -6.88
N ILE A 95 0.77 -7.33 -6.15
CA ILE A 95 0.80 -6.84 -4.76
C ILE A 95 1.56 -7.83 -3.87
N GLN A 96 1.39 -9.12 -4.09
CA GLN A 96 2.16 -10.16 -3.40
C GLN A 96 3.64 -10.07 -3.73
N THR A 97 3.97 -9.91 -5.01
CA THR A 97 5.35 -9.77 -5.48
C THR A 97 6.02 -8.57 -4.84
N ILE A 98 5.37 -7.41 -4.86
CA ILE A 98 5.86 -6.19 -4.22
C ILE A 98 6.07 -6.41 -2.72
N SER A 99 5.09 -7.00 -2.05
CA SER A 99 5.15 -7.24 -0.60
C SER A 99 6.29 -8.17 -0.20
N LYS A 100 6.55 -9.20 -1.01
CA LYS A 100 7.68 -10.12 -0.77
C LYS A 100 9.03 -9.43 -0.91
N ILE A 101 9.19 -8.54 -1.88
CA ILE A 101 10.41 -7.75 -2.03
C ILE A 101 10.60 -6.83 -0.83
N ILE A 102 9.55 -6.14 -0.41
CA ILE A 102 9.59 -5.26 0.76
C ILE A 102 9.91 -6.06 2.04
N SER A 103 9.43 -7.29 2.15
CA SER A 103 9.70 -8.14 3.31
C SER A 103 11.19 -8.38 3.56
N ASN A 104 12.01 -8.35 2.52
CA ASN A 104 13.45 -8.49 2.65
C ASN A 104 14.09 -7.34 3.44
N HIS A 105 13.40 -6.23 3.57
CA HIS A 105 13.86 -5.01 4.24
C HIS A 105 12.98 -4.63 5.44
N SER A 106 12.19 -5.58 5.92
CA SER A 106 11.27 -5.38 7.06
C SER A 106 11.63 -6.33 8.19
N ALA A 107 11.42 -5.87 9.42
CA ALA A 107 11.50 -6.72 10.61
C ALA A 107 10.34 -7.72 10.70
N VAL A 108 9.26 -7.47 9.96
CA VAL A 108 8.06 -8.33 9.92
C VAL A 108 8.09 -9.18 8.67
N GLU A 109 8.04 -10.50 8.85
CA GLU A 109 8.02 -11.44 7.74
C GLU A 109 6.75 -11.33 6.91
N TYR A 110 6.83 -11.75 5.64
CA TYR A 110 5.71 -11.71 4.71
C TYR A 110 4.48 -12.45 5.24
N SER A 111 4.64 -13.67 5.74
CA SER A 111 3.52 -14.44 6.29
C SER A 111 2.85 -13.75 7.47
N SER A 112 3.64 -13.12 8.33
CA SER A 112 3.14 -12.41 9.50
C SER A 112 2.35 -11.17 9.13
N ILE A 113 2.80 -10.40 8.12
CA ILE A 113 2.05 -9.21 7.70
C ILE A 113 0.73 -9.59 7.03
N VAL A 114 0.70 -10.67 6.25
CA VAL A 114 -0.53 -11.17 5.64
C VAL A 114 -1.55 -11.56 6.71
N GLU A 115 -1.14 -12.33 7.71
CA GLU A 115 -2.00 -12.72 8.83
C GLU A 115 -2.50 -11.52 9.62
N SER A 116 -1.61 -10.58 9.92
CA SER A 116 -1.96 -9.38 10.67
C SER A 116 -2.95 -8.50 9.93
N LEU A 117 -2.77 -8.35 8.61
CA LEU A 117 -3.69 -7.59 7.78
C LEU A 117 -5.08 -8.23 7.74
N ASP A 118 -5.15 -9.55 7.54
CA ASP A 118 -6.40 -10.27 7.51
C ASP A 118 -7.14 -10.16 8.85
N ARG A 119 -6.41 -10.30 9.95
CA ARG A 119 -6.98 -10.19 11.30
C ARG A 119 -7.56 -8.80 11.55
N ILE A 120 -6.82 -7.73 11.24
CA ILE A 120 -7.29 -6.37 11.51
C ILE A 120 -8.50 -6.01 10.64
N LYS A 121 -8.56 -6.51 9.40
CA LYS A 121 -9.72 -6.36 8.54
C LYS A 121 -10.94 -7.08 9.11
N GLU A 122 -10.77 -8.29 9.60
CA GLU A 122 -11.86 -9.04 10.26
C GLU A 122 -12.39 -8.30 11.48
N LEU A 123 -11.49 -7.79 12.33
CA LEU A 123 -11.89 -7.02 13.51
C LEU A 123 -12.67 -5.76 13.12
N ARG A 124 -12.25 -5.07 12.09
CA ARG A 124 -12.95 -3.89 11.58
C ARG A 124 -14.36 -4.25 11.10
N LEU A 125 -14.48 -5.32 10.31
CA LEU A 125 -15.77 -5.76 9.77
C LEU A 125 -16.74 -6.24 10.85
N LYS A 126 -16.22 -6.73 11.98
CA LYS A 126 -17.00 -7.12 13.15
C LYS A 126 -17.28 -5.97 14.12
N GLY A 127 -16.74 -4.78 13.85
CA GLY A 127 -16.86 -3.64 14.76
C GLY A 127 -16.00 -3.73 16.02
N GLU A 128 -14.97 -4.57 16.02
CA GLU A 128 -14.11 -4.84 17.19
C GLU A 128 -12.71 -4.20 17.10
N LYS A 129 -12.46 -3.47 16.03
CA LYS A 129 -11.17 -2.78 15.84
C LYS A 129 -11.00 -1.61 16.79
#